data_2a9893cb141721286c94083d6a898d6a
#
_entry.id   2a9893cb141721286c94083d6a898d6a
#
_cell.length_a   1.000
_cell.length_b   1.000
_cell.length_c   1.000
_cell.angle_alpha   90.00
_cell.angle_beta   90.00
_cell.angle_gamma   90.00
#
_symmetry.space_group_name_H-M   'P 1'
#
loop_
_entity.id
_entity.type
_entity.pdbx_description
1 polymer ?
#
loop_
_entity_poly.entity_id
_entity_poly.type
_entity_poly.pdbx_seq_one_letter_code
_entity_poly.pdbx_strand_id
1 'polypeptide(L)'
;MELSAKLVRSQLNFFKPFVANCSLEVTRKGQDKLGELMTALHKREVLVKDHAFDSFQGAWVMPKDQRRSGVILYLHGGGYTCGSLEYAKGFAATLASECGVR
;
A
#
# COMPACT_ATOMS: atom_id res chain seq x y z
N MET A 1 -16.26 -8.17 16.59
CA MET A 1 -16.26 -8.21 15.12
C MET A 1 -17.35 -7.37 14.48
N GLU A 2 -18.59 -7.50 14.91
CA GLU A 2 -19.69 -6.68 14.35
C GLU A 2 -19.53 -5.19 14.57
N LEU A 3 -19.05 -4.78 15.73
CA LEU A 3 -18.86 -3.36 16.05
C LEU A 3 -17.77 -2.73 15.19
N SER A 4 -16.65 -3.45 14.99
CA SER A 4 -15.55 -2.96 14.15
C SER A 4 -15.95 -2.90 12.67
N ALA A 5 -16.71 -3.87 12.18
CA ALA A 5 -17.23 -3.85 10.81
C ALA A 5 -18.21 -2.68 10.58
N LYS A 6 -19.08 -2.42 11.54
CA LYS A 6 -20.00 -1.27 11.48
C LYS A 6 -19.24 0.06 11.51
N LEU A 7 -18.23 0.16 12.34
CA LEU A 7 -17.40 1.36 12.43
C LEU A 7 -16.66 1.64 11.10
N VAL A 8 -16.03 0.62 10.53
CA VAL A 8 -15.35 0.74 9.23
C VAL A 8 -16.35 1.13 8.14
N ARG A 9 -17.50 0.50 8.09
CA ARG A 9 -18.55 0.83 7.12
C ARG A 9 -19.03 2.28 7.26
N SER A 10 -19.21 2.74 8.49
CA SER A 10 -19.59 4.13 8.78
C SER A 10 -18.54 5.11 8.28
N GLN A 11 -17.26 4.83 8.53
CA GLN A 11 -16.16 5.64 8.04
C GLN A 11 -16.10 5.67 6.51
N LEU A 12 -16.24 4.53 5.86
CA LEU A 12 -16.26 4.43 4.41
C LEU A 12 -17.44 5.24 3.80
N ASN A 13 -18.62 5.13 4.40
CA ASN A 13 -19.79 5.89 3.95
C ASN A 13 -19.61 7.39 4.15
N PHE A 14 -18.96 7.81 5.22
CA PHE A 14 -18.66 9.22 5.48
C PHE A 14 -17.71 9.79 4.41
N PHE A 15 -16.67 9.05 4.02
CA PHE A 15 -15.70 9.51 3.03
C PHE A 15 -16.14 9.31 1.57
N LYS A 16 -17.13 8.47 1.32
CA LYS A 16 -17.60 8.14 -0.04
C LYS A 16 -17.96 9.37 -0.90
N PRO A 17 -18.71 10.37 -0.42
CA PRO A 17 -19.00 11.55 -1.22
C PRO A 17 -17.76 12.35 -1.62
N PHE A 18 -16.76 12.42 -0.73
CA PHE A 18 -15.50 13.12 -1.01
C PHE A 18 -14.73 12.42 -2.13
N VAL A 19 -14.62 11.09 -2.05
CA VAL A 19 -13.93 10.29 -3.06
C VAL A 19 -14.66 10.36 -4.41
N ALA A 20 -15.99 10.26 -4.41
CA ALA A 20 -16.79 10.30 -5.63
C ALA A 20 -16.70 11.64 -6.36
N ASN A 21 -16.49 12.74 -5.62
CA ASN A 21 -16.40 14.10 -6.18
C ASN A 21 -14.97 14.54 -6.46
N CYS A 22 -13.96 13.74 -6.12
CA CYS A 22 -12.57 14.06 -6.41
C CYS A 22 -12.23 13.77 -7.87
N SER A 23 -11.40 14.63 -8.47
CA SER A 23 -10.83 14.34 -9.79
C SER A 23 -9.90 13.13 -9.71
N LEU A 24 -9.70 12.46 -10.85
CA LEU A 24 -8.78 11.33 -10.95
C LEU A 24 -7.36 11.71 -10.52
N GLU A 25 -6.90 12.89 -10.88
CA GLU A 25 -5.59 13.41 -10.51
C GLU A 25 -5.45 13.56 -8.99
N VAL A 26 -6.45 14.15 -8.33
CA VAL A 26 -6.46 14.31 -6.86
C VAL A 26 -6.49 12.96 -6.16
N THR A 27 -7.28 12.01 -6.66
CA THR A 27 -7.33 10.66 -6.12
C THR A 27 -5.97 9.96 -6.22
N ARG A 28 -5.31 10.06 -7.36
CA ARG A 28 -3.97 9.48 -7.58
C ARG A 28 -2.93 10.08 -6.63
N LYS A 29 -2.91 11.40 -6.51
CA LYS A 29 -2.01 12.10 -5.58
C LYS A 29 -2.28 11.71 -4.14
N GLY A 30 -3.54 11.61 -3.76
CA GLY A 30 -3.93 11.17 -2.41
C GLY A 30 -3.46 9.75 -2.10
N GLN A 31 -3.57 8.84 -3.05
CA GLN A 31 -3.07 7.47 -2.88
C GLN A 31 -1.55 7.41 -2.78
N ASP A 32 -0.84 8.19 -3.60
CA ASP A 32 0.62 8.26 -3.53
C ASP A 32 1.08 8.77 -2.17
N LYS A 33 0.44 9.81 -1.65
CA LYS A 33 0.73 10.34 -0.30
C LYS A 33 0.44 9.31 0.79
N LEU A 34 -0.64 8.58 0.67
CA LEU A 34 -0.95 7.50 1.60
C LEU A 34 0.13 6.41 1.57
N GLY A 35 0.56 6.02 0.39
CA GLY A 35 1.64 5.05 0.21
C GLY A 35 2.96 5.52 0.83
N GLU A 36 3.33 6.77 0.59
CA GLU A 36 4.52 7.39 1.19
C GLU A 36 4.43 7.39 2.71
N LEU A 37 3.28 7.74 3.27
CA LEU A 37 3.05 7.75 4.71
C LEU A 37 3.18 6.35 5.31
N MET A 38 2.54 5.35 4.70
CA MET A 38 2.60 3.96 5.16
C MET A 38 4.04 3.42 5.11
N THR A 39 4.77 3.72 4.05
CA THR A 39 6.18 3.35 3.93
C THR A 39 7.01 4.00 5.04
N ALA A 40 6.77 5.28 5.31
CA ALA A 40 7.47 6.01 6.37
C ALA A 40 7.18 5.46 7.77
N LEU A 41 5.96 5.02 8.03
CA LEU A 41 5.56 4.40 9.29
C LEU A 41 6.33 3.08 9.56
N HIS A 42 6.69 2.36 8.51
CA HIS A 42 7.43 1.09 8.61
C HIS A 42 8.92 1.21 8.31
N LYS A 43 9.42 2.42 8.18
CA LYS A 43 10.83 2.72 7.81
C LYS A 43 11.86 2.00 8.68
N ARG A 44 11.57 1.79 9.97
CA ARG A 44 12.47 1.09 10.89
C ARG A 44 12.40 -0.42 10.78
N GLU A 45 11.33 -0.94 10.19
CA GLU A 45 11.02 -2.37 10.18
C GLU A 45 11.32 -3.02 8.82
N VAL A 46 11.34 -2.23 7.75
CA VAL A 46 11.54 -2.73 6.39
C VAL A 46 12.60 -1.93 5.64
N LEU A 47 13.23 -2.60 4.68
CA LEU A 47 14.12 -1.99 3.71
C LEU A 47 13.43 -2.06 2.34
N VAL A 48 13.32 -0.93 1.67
CA VAL A 48 12.72 -0.82 0.34
C VAL A 48 13.80 -0.57 -0.68
N LYS A 49 13.85 -1.37 -1.74
CA LYS A 49 14.80 -1.24 -2.83
C LYS A 49 14.06 -1.28 -4.16
N ASP A 50 14.10 -0.19 -4.91
CA ASP A 50 13.51 -0.12 -6.23
C ASP A 50 14.29 -1.01 -7.22
N HIS A 51 13.58 -1.60 -8.15
CA HIS A 51 14.14 -2.45 -9.18
C HIS A 51 13.52 -2.10 -10.53
N ALA A 52 14.36 -1.81 -11.52
CA ALA A 52 13.92 -1.57 -12.88
C ALA A 52 14.02 -2.88 -13.68
N PHE A 53 12.87 -3.33 -14.18
CA PHE A 53 12.81 -4.40 -15.18
C PHE A 53 12.82 -3.79 -16.57
N ASP A 54 12.92 -4.62 -17.60
CA ASP A 54 13.06 -4.12 -18.99
C ASP A 54 11.89 -3.20 -19.41
N SER A 55 10.66 -3.52 -19.02
CA SER A 55 9.47 -2.80 -19.46
C SER A 55 8.64 -2.19 -18.34
N PHE A 56 9.04 -2.38 -17.08
CA PHE A 56 8.29 -1.86 -15.93
C PHE A 56 9.21 -1.70 -14.72
N GLN A 57 8.68 -1.07 -13.68
CA GLN A 57 9.38 -0.91 -12.42
C GLN A 57 8.66 -1.66 -11.29
N GLY A 58 9.44 -2.16 -10.37
CA GLY A 58 8.98 -2.81 -9.15
C GLY A 58 9.82 -2.41 -7.97
N ALA A 59 9.57 -3.04 -6.84
CA ALA A 59 10.36 -2.85 -5.64
C ALA A 59 10.45 -4.14 -4.83
N TRP A 60 11.59 -4.32 -4.21
CA TRP A 60 11.75 -5.30 -3.14
C TRP A 60 11.46 -4.60 -1.82
N VAL A 61 10.59 -5.18 -1.03
CA VAL A 61 10.28 -4.72 0.31
C VAL A 61 10.64 -5.85 1.27
N MET A 62 11.71 -5.65 2.02
CA MET A 62 12.31 -6.70 2.83
C MET A 62 12.18 -6.34 4.31
N PRO A 63 11.62 -7.23 5.14
CA PRO A 63 11.63 -7.01 6.58
C PRO A 63 13.06 -7.08 7.09
N LYS A 64 13.44 -6.17 7.98
CA LYS A 64 14.75 -6.24 8.65
C LYS A 64 14.85 -7.44 9.58
N ASP A 65 13.71 -7.87 10.11
CA ASP A 65 13.58 -9.09 10.91
C ASP A 65 12.78 -10.12 10.10
N GLN A 66 13.48 -10.85 9.24
CA GLN A 66 12.85 -11.90 8.43
C GLN A 66 12.62 -13.14 9.29
N ARG A 67 11.36 -13.42 9.57
CA ARG A 67 10.93 -14.53 10.42
C ARG A 67 10.52 -15.76 9.64
N ARG A 68 10.25 -15.60 8.35
CA ARG A 68 9.79 -16.69 7.48
C ARG A 68 10.55 -16.65 6.16
N SER A 69 10.78 -17.83 5.60
CA SER A 69 11.32 -17.96 4.25
C SER A 69 10.22 -17.78 3.20
N GLY A 70 10.60 -17.51 1.99
CA GLY A 70 9.69 -17.33 0.87
C GLY A 70 9.59 -15.89 0.42
N VAL A 71 8.72 -15.65 -0.53
CA VAL A 71 8.49 -14.34 -1.14
C VAL A 71 6.99 -14.16 -1.37
N ILE A 72 6.48 -12.97 -1.07
CA ILE A 72 5.12 -12.59 -1.43
C ILE A 72 5.21 -11.74 -2.70
N LEU A 73 4.56 -12.19 -3.77
CA LEU A 73 4.39 -11.37 -4.97
C LEU A 73 3.12 -10.54 -4.80
N TYR A 74 3.27 -9.23 -4.75
CA TYR A 74 2.14 -8.31 -4.63
C TYR A 74 1.93 -7.53 -5.93
N LEU A 75 0.74 -7.64 -6.47
CA LEU A 75 0.30 -6.90 -7.66
C LEU A 75 -0.82 -5.97 -7.24
N HIS A 76 -0.59 -4.66 -7.37
CA HIS A 76 -1.56 -3.67 -6.92
C HIS A 76 -2.82 -3.66 -7.78
N GLY A 77 -3.94 -3.30 -7.14
CA GLY A 77 -5.19 -3.02 -7.82
C GLY A 77 -5.36 -1.52 -8.10
N GLY A 78 -6.53 -1.12 -8.50
CA GLY A 78 -6.86 0.29 -8.74
C GLY A 78 -7.88 0.50 -9.86
N GLY A 79 -8.54 -0.58 -10.32
CA GLY A 79 -9.58 -0.52 -11.34
C GLY A 79 -9.08 0.06 -12.67
N TYR A 80 -7.81 -0.09 -12.99
CA TYR A 80 -7.13 0.46 -14.17
C TYR A 80 -7.15 2.00 -14.25
N THR A 81 -7.61 2.68 -13.20
CA THR A 81 -7.67 4.15 -13.17
C THR A 81 -6.65 4.77 -12.23
N CYS A 82 -6.22 4.03 -11.23
CA CYS A 82 -5.28 4.50 -10.23
C CYS A 82 -4.40 3.35 -9.72
N GLY A 83 -3.46 3.69 -8.88
CA GLY A 83 -2.46 2.78 -8.37
C GLY A 83 -1.09 3.13 -8.93
N SER A 84 -0.10 3.13 -8.06
CA SER A 84 1.27 3.45 -8.40
C SER A 84 2.21 2.56 -7.60
N LEU A 85 3.47 2.55 -7.97
CA LEU A 85 4.50 1.87 -7.19
C LEU A 85 4.58 2.45 -5.76
N GLU A 86 4.46 3.77 -5.60
CA GLU A 86 4.49 4.42 -4.28
C GLU A 86 3.34 3.95 -3.39
N TYR A 87 2.14 3.86 -3.94
CA TYR A 87 0.99 3.33 -3.21
C TYR A 87 1.19 1.84 -2.85
N ALA A 88 1.65 1.04 -3.80
CA ALA A 88 1.90 -0.39 -3.61
C ALA A 88 2.98 -0.64 -2.55
N LYS A 89 4.05 0.14 -2.54
CA LYS A 89 5.11 0.06 -1.52
C LYS A 89 4.59 0.21 -0.10
N GLY A 90 3.65 1.13 0.12
CA GLY A 90 3.06 1.36 1.45
C GLY A 90 2.37 0.12 1.99
N PHE A 91 1.55 -0.53 1.18
CA PHE A 91 0.89 -1.78 1.58
C PHE A 91 1.88 -2.94 1.70
N ALA A 92 2.84 -3.04 0.78
CA ALA A 92 3.88 -4.05 0.83
C ALA A 92 4.74 -3.93 2.08
N ALA A 93 5.04 -2.70 2.52
CA ALA A 93 5.77 -2.46 3.77
C ALA A 93 5.01 -3.01 4.98
N THR A 94 3.70 -2.80 5.02
CA THR A 94 2.84 -3.36 6.07
C THR A 94 2.86 -4.89 6.03
N LEU A 95 2.70 -5.50 4.86
CA LEU A 95 2.74 -6.95 4.71
C LEU A 95 4.08 -7.54 5.14
N ALA A 96 5.18 -6.96 4.68
CA ALA A 96 6.52 -7.44 5.00
C ALA A 96 6.79 -7.36 6.51
N SER A 97 6.41 -6.24 7.14
CA SER A 97 6.57 -6.03 8.57
C SER A 97 5.75 -7.03 9.40
N GLU A 98 4.47 -7.18 9.07
CA GLU A 98 3.56 -8.05 9.82
C GLU A 98 3.83 -9.53 9.58
N CYS A 99 4.13 -9.92 8.35
CA CYS A 99 4.33 -11.33 7.99
C CYS A 99 5.76 -11.80 8.18
N GLY A 100 6.73 -10.91 8.26
CA GLY A 100 8.15 -11.27 8.36
C GLY A 100 8.69 -11.97 7.10
N VAL A 101 8.15 -11.64 5.92
CA VAL A 101 8.50 -12.21 4.61
C VAL A 101 8.73 -11.07 3.62
N ARG A 102 9.68 -11.24 2.70
CA ARG A 102 9.90 -10.29 1.60
C ARG A 102 8.96 -10.51 0.42
#